data_cb14e83d50554d17b3aadde4bf24fb0c
#
_entry.id   cb14e83d50554d17b3aadde4bf24fb0c
#
_cell.length_a   1.000
_cell.length_b   1.000
_cell.length_c   1.000
_cell.angle_alpha   90.00
_cell.angle_beta   90.00
_cell.angle_gamma   90.00
#
_symmetry.space_group_name_H-M   'P 1'
#
loop_
_entity.id
_entity.type
_entity.pdbx_description
1 polymer ?
#
loop_
_entity_poly.entity_id
_entity_poly.type
_entity_poly.pdbx_seq_one_letter_code
_entity_poly.pdbx_strand_id
1 'polypeptide(L)'
;MKNKILPLILCAVLFFASCQGTQPEETSKIKKGMTKVTILYPNGDGKTFDMDYYSNKHMPMVANVLGDSLKLFTIDKGISGRTPDEPIPYLAIGYLYFDQLSAYQNSFGPNAEKIVGDIPNYTNIQPVVQISEVYE
;
A
#
# COMPACT_ATOMS: atom_id res chain seq x y z
N MET A 1 18.05 76.19 -33.09
CA MET A 1 16.92 75.27 -33.07
C MET A 1 17.48 73.83 -33.03
N LYS A 2 17.59 73.28 -31.86
CA LYS A 2 18.17 71.94 -31.67
C LYS A 2 17.17 71.10 -30.88
N ASN A 3 16.45 70.19 -31.58
CA ASN A 3 15.53 69.23 -30.97
C ASN A 3 16.34 68.14 -30.30
N LYS A 4 16.25 68.06 -28.98
CA LYS A 4 16.78 66.92 -28.21
C LYS A 4 15.70 65.90 -28.05
N ILE A 5 15.85 64.80 -28.73
CA ILE A 5 15.02 63.64 -28.60
C ILE A 5 15.52 62.87 -27.38
N LEU A 6 14.69 62.76 -26.38
CA LEU A 6 14.92 61.92 -25.16
C LEU A 6 14.50 60.51 -25.43
N PRO A 7 15.36 59.49 -25.27
CA PRO A 7 14.93 58.12 -25.44
C PRO A 7 14.16 57.65 -24.20
N LEU A 8 12.94 57.22 -24.47
CA LEU A 8 12.07 56.56 -23.48
C LEU A 8 12.61 55.14 -23.19
N ILE A 9 13.20 54.97 -22.01
CA ILE A 9 13.62 53.66 -21.55
C ILE A 9 12.38 52.91 -21.07
N LEU A 10 11.93 51.96 -21.87
CA LEU A 10 10.84 51.04 -21.53
C LEU A 10 11.41 49.92 -20.64
N CYS A 11 11.24 50.06 -19.33
CA CYS A 11 11.53 48.98 -18.38
C CYS A 11 10.49 47.87 -18.55
N ALA A 12 10.84 46.84 -19.28
CA ALA A 12 10.06 45.57 -19.31
C ALA A 12 10.27 44.83 -17.99
N VAL A 13 9.29 44.93 -17.09
CA VAL A 13 9.23 44.12 -15.87
C VAL A 13 8.76 42.73 -16.28
N LEU A 14 9.70 41.80 -16.39
CA LEU A 14 9.40 40.40 -16.55
C LEU A 14 8.87 39.83 -15.22
N PHE A 15 7.55 39.73 -15.11
CA PHE A 15 6.92 38.96 -14.08
C PHE A 15 7.19 37.48 -14.36
N PHE A 16 8.19 36.90 -13.70
CA PHE A 16 8.28 35.47 -13.57
C PHE A 16 7.13 35.01 -12.67
N ALA A 17 6.02 34.61 -13.29
CA ALA A 17 5.00 33.85 -12.62
C ALA A 17 5.61 32.47 -12.31
N SER A 18 6.17 32.37 -11.10
CA SER A 18 6.53 31.07 -10.53
C SER A 18 5.22 30.29 -10.33
N CYS A 19 4.86 29.45 -11.30
CA CYS A 19 3.91 28.38 -11.08
C CYS A 19 4.57 27.40 -10.11
N GLN A 20 4.40 27.64 -8.81
CA GLN A 20 4.52 26.59 -7.82
C GLN A 20 3.35 25.63 -8.10
N GLY A 21 3.64 24.61 -8.91
CA GLY A 21 2.79 23.44 -9.01
C GLY A 21 2.70 22.86 -7.62
N THR A 22 1.59 23.10 -6.93
CA THR A 22 1.19 22.34 -5.76
C THR A 22 1.00 20.90 -6.28
N GLN A 23 2.04 20.05 -6.13
CA GLN A 23 1.82 18.61 -6.21
C GLN A 23 0.74 18.32 -5.18
N PRO A 24 -0.35 17.61 -5.55
CA PRO A 24 -1.24 17.08 -4.54
C PRO A 24 -0.36 16.22 -3.63
N GLU A 25 -0.20 16.61 -2.37
CA GLU A 25 0.24 15.67 -1.34
C GLU A 25 -0.72 14.49 -1.46
N GLU A 26 -0.23 13.37 -1.99
CA GLU A 26 -0.85 12.08 -1.72
C GLU A 26 -0.72 11.89 -0.21
N THR A 27 -1.70 12.43 0.51
CA THR A 27 -1.86 12.17 1.94
C THR A 27 -1.83 10.67 2.08
N SER A 28 -0.78 10.16 2.73
CA SER A 28 -0.61 8.74 3.01
C SER A 28 -1.96 8.19 3.48
N LYS A 29 -2.51 7.22 2.75
CA LYS A 29 -3.79 6.58 3.11
C LYS A 29 -3.69 5.89 4.46
N ILE A 30 -2.48 5.60 4.92
CA ILE A 30 -2.17 5.00 6.22
C ILE A 30 -2.01 6.12 7.25
N LYS A 31 -2.76 6.02 8.34
CA LYS A 31 -2.78 7.01 9.41
C LYS A 31 -2.53 6.34 10.76
N LYS A 32 -1.93 7.08 11.68
CA LYS A 32 -1.78 6.69 13.08
C LYS A 32 -3.15 6.28 13.68
N GLY A 33 -3.15 5.21 14.45
CA GLY A 33 -4.36 4.67 15.08
C GLY A 33 -5.16 3.69 14.22
N MET A 34 -4.85 3.57 12.92
CA MET A 34 -5.48 2.54 12.08
C MET A 34 -5.11 1.14 12.56
N THR A 35 -6.03 0.20 12.38
CA THR A 35 -5.74 -1.22 12.55
C THR A 35 -5.09 -1.78 11.31
N LYS A 36 -3.93 -2.43 11.50
CA LYS A 36 -3.21 -3.15 10.47
C LYS A 36 -3.23 -4.65 10.75
N VAL A 37 -3.72 -5.44 9.81
CA VAL A 37 -3.63 -6.89 9.82
C VAL A 37 -2.48 -7.30 8.90
N THR A 38 -1.46 -7.96 9.46
CA THR A 38 -0.30 -8.48 8.72
C THR A 38 -0.44 -9.98 8.58
N ILE A 39 -0.42 -10.47 7.34
CA ILE A 39 -0.53 -11.88 7.00
C ILE A 39 0.82 -12.32 6.45
N LEU A 40 1.54 -13.16 7.19
CA LEU A 40 2.88 -13.61 6.87
C LEU A 40 2.84 -15.05 6.36
N TYR A 41 3.48 -15.32 5.23
CA TYR A 41 3.61 -16.65 4.64
C TYR A 41 5.05 -17.15 4.80
N PRO A 42 5.37 -17.88 5.90
CA PRO A 42 6.72 -18.33 6.18
C PRO A 42 7.27 -19.22 5.08
N ASN A 43 8.53 -18.96 4.70
CA ASN A 43 9.28 -19.84 3.82
C ASN A 43 9.70 -21.13 4.56
N GLY A 44 10.00 -22.17 3.82
CA GLY A 44 10.47 -23.45 4.36
C GLY A 44 10.52 -24.53 3.30
N ASP A 45 11.05 -25.69 3.66
CA ASP A 45 11.16 -26.83 2.76
C ASP A 45 9.80 -27.26 2.22
N GLY A 46 9.69 -27.39 0.88
CA GLY A 46 8.47 -27.80 0.21
C GLY A 46 7.35 -26.75 0.20
N LYS A 47 7.61 -25.54 0.68
CA LYS A 47 6.64 -24.45 0.65
C LYS A 47 6.54 -23.81 -0.75
N THR A 48 5.32 -23.56 -1.18
CA THR A 48 5.01 -22.95 -2.47
C THR A 48 4.07 -21.78 -2.31
N PHE A 49 4.20 -20.77 -3.18
CA PHE A 49 3.34 -19.60 -3.18
C PHE A 49 3.16 -19.07 -4.61
N ASP A 50 1.91 -19.00 -5.06
CA ASP A 50 1.56 -18.40 -6.36
C ASP A 50 1.24 -16.91 -6.17
N MET A 51 2.24 -16.06 -6.44
CA MET A 51 2.09 -14.61 -6.34
C MET A 51 1.09 -14.05 -7.34
N ASP A 52 0.97 -14.63 -8.53
CA ASP A 52 0.05 -14.16 -9.57
C ASP A 52 -1.39 -14.41 -9.17
N TYR A 53 -1.70 -15.60 -8.66
CA TYR A 53 -3.01 -15.88 -8.11
C TYR A 53 -3.32 -14.97 -6.91
N TYR A 54 -2.37 -14.86 -5.98
CA TYR A 54 -2.55 -14.06 -4.77
C TYR A 54 -2.86 -12.60 -5.09
N SER A 55 -2.08 -11.98 -6.00
CA SER A 55 -2.24 -10.57 -6.35
C SER A 55 -3.44 -10.29 -7.26
N ASN A 56 -3.76 -11.21 -8.19
CA ASN A 56 -4.75 -10.94 -9.23
C ASN A 56 -6.12 -11.57 -8.98
N LYS A 57 -6.23 -12.51 -8.03
CA LYS A 57 -7.48 -13.20 -7.69
C LYS A 57 -7.82 -13.12 -6.22
N HIS A 58 -6.94 -13.60 -5.33
CA HIS A 58 -7.21 -13.65 -3.89
C HIS A 58 -7.43 -12.27 -3.29
N MET A 59 -6.46 -11.38 -3.41
CA MET A 59 -6.54 -10.05 -2.79
C MET A 59 -7.66 -9.16 -3.36
N PRO A 60 -7.95 -9.16 -4.66
CA PRO A 60 -9.14 -8.50 -5.19
C PRO A 60 -10.45 -9.09 -4.65
N MET A 61 -10.54 -10.40 -4.49
CA MET A 61 -11.71 -11.06 -3.86
C MET A 61 -11.84 -10.62 -2.39
N VAL A 62 -10.74 -10.61 -1.63
CA VAL A 62 -10.72 -10.11 -0.24
C VAL A 62 -11.20 -8.67 -0.17
N ALA A 63 -10.67 -7.78 -1.02
CA ALA A 63 -11.09 -6.40 -1.07
C ALA A 63 -12.58 -6.24 -1.37
N ASN A 64 -13.09 -7.02 -2.31
CA ASN A 64 -14.51 -6.99 -2.68
C ASN A 64 -15.43 -7.43 -1.53
N VAL A 65 -15.08 -8.48 -0.79
CA VAL A 65 -15.94 -9.00 0.29
C VAL A 65 -15.83 -8.17 1.58
N LEU A 66 -14.69 -7.52 1.83
CA LEU A 66 -14.52 -6.62 2.97
C LEU A 66 -15.10 -5.21 2.69
N GLY A 67 -15.27 -4.86 1.41
CA GLY A 67 -15.91 -3.63 0.97
C GLY A 67 -15.29 -2.38 1.59
N ASP A 68 -16.13 -1.41 1.95
CA ASP A 68 -15.72 -0.10 2.47
C ASP A 68 -15.02 -0.17 3.85
N SER A 69 -15.08 -1.30 4.54
CA SER A 69 -14.35 -1.51 5.78
C SER A 69 -12.84 -1.57 5.56
N LEU A 70 -12.41 -2.14 4.43
CA LEU A 70 -11.01 -2.17 4.03
C LEU A 70 -10.61 -0.83 3.39
N LYS A 71 -9.66 -0.13 3.98
CA LYS A 71 -9.21 1.19 3.48
C LYS A 71 -8.08 1.10 2.48
N LEU A 72 -7.19 0.15 2.70
CA LEU A 72 -6.04 -0.10 1.85
C LEU A 72 -5.59 -1.55 2.05
N PHE A 73 -5.06 -2.16 1.01
CA PHE A 73 -4.21 -3.33 1.14
C PHE A 73 -2.93 -3.17 0.34
N THR A 74 -1.87 -3.79 0.80
CA THR A 74 -0.62 -3.94 0.07
C THR A 74 -0.12 -5.36 0.21
N ILE A 75 0.71 -5.80 -0.73
CA ILE A 75 1.35 -7.11 -0.72
C ILE A 75 2.83 -6.95 -1.04
N ASP A 76 3.65 -7.72 -0.33
CA ASP A 76 5.08 -7.80 -0.58
C ASP A 76 5.45 -9.21 -1.02
N LYS A 77 6.36 -9.31 -1.99
CA LYS A 77 7.03 -10.55 -2.36
C LYS A 77 8.40 -10.58 -1.71
N GLY A 78 8.75 -11.66 -1.04
CA GLY A 78 10.09 -11.86 -0.50
C GLY A 78 11.15 -11.87 -1.60
N ILE A 79 12.25 -11.15 -1.41
CA ILE A 79 13.35 -11.05 -2.37
C ILE A 79 14.70 -11.48 -1.79
N SER A 80 14.91 -11.35 -0.47
CA SER A 80 16.16 -11.67 0.21
C SER A 80 15.94 -11.80 1.71
N GLY A 81 16.83 -12.52 2.39
CA GLY A 81 17.05 -12.41 3.83
C GLY A 81 17.83 -11.13 4.18
N ARG A 82 18.29 -11.02 5.42
CA ARG A 82 19.08 -9.87 5.87
C ARG A 82 20.43 -9.80 5.17
N THR A 83 21.01 -10.93 4.84
CA THR A 83 22.24 -11.04 4.04
C THR A 83 21.97 -11.83 2.76
N PRO A 84 22.84 -11.72 1.72
CA PRO A 84 22.64 -12.45 0.47
C PRO A 84 22.59 -13.98 0.62
N ASP A 85 23.25 -14.52 1.65
CA ASP A 85 23.33 -15.95 1.92
C ASP A 85 22.19 -16.48 2.81
N GLU A 86 21.40 -15.59 3.40
CA GLU A 86 20.25 -15.99 4.20
C GLU A 86 19.03 -16.27 3.32
N PRO A 87 18.28 -17.35 3.59
CA PRO A 87 17.04 -17.62 2.87
C PRO A 87 16.01 -16.52 3.15
N ILE A 88 15.12 -16.30 2.20
CA ILE A 88 13.94 -15.43 2.38
C ILE A 88 13.12 -15.96 3.55
N PRO A 89 12.85 -15.17 4.60
CA PRO A 89 12.08 -15.65 5.75
C PRO A 89 10.59 -15.83 5.45
N TYR A 90 10.03 -14.99 4.58
CA TYR A 90 8.64 -15.08 4.13
C TYR A 90 8.56 -15.00 2.62
N LEU A 91 7.81 -15.89 1.98
CA LEU A 91 7.60 -15.86 0.53
C LEU A 91 6.74 -14.67 0.10
N ALA A 92 5.75 -14.33 0.92
CA ALA A 92 4.88 -13.18 0.74
C ALA A 92 4.42 -12.63 2.08
N ILE A 93 4.05 -11.35 2.08
CA ILE A 93 3.39 -10.70 3.21
C ILE A 93 2.22 -9.88 2.65
N GLY A 94 1.04 -10.04 3.24
CA GLY A 94 -0.13 -9.21 2.95
C GLY A 94 -0.40 -8.24 4.10
N TYR A 95 -0.87 -7.05 3.77
CA TYR A 95 -1.27 -6.05 4.76
C TYR A 95 -2.66 -5.54 4.43
N LEU A 96 -3.54 -5.53 5.42
CA LEU A 96 -4.87 -4.96 5.33
C LEU A 96 -4.99 -3.83 6.36
N TYR A 97 -5.58 -2.71 5.96
CA TYR A 97 -5.73 -1.55 6.83
C TYR A 97 -7.21 -1.19 7.01
N PHE A 98 -7.59 -0.95 8.25
CA PHE A 98 -8.94 -0.61 8.67
C PHE A 98 -8.91 0.63 9.56
N ASP A 99 -9.98 1.42 9.60
CA ASP A 99 -10.03 2.57 10.50
C ASP A 99 -9.92 2.17 11.98
N GLN A 100 -10.45 0.98 12.34
CA GLN A 100 -10.42 0.46 13.71
C GLN A 100 -10.61 -1.06 13.73
N LEU A 101 -10.26 -1.69 14.85
CA LEU A 101 -10.34 -3.15 15.03
C LEU A 101 -11.74 -3.72 14.78
N SER A 102 -12.79 -3.03 15.23
CA SER A 102 -14.16 -3.49 15.01
C SER A 102 -14.57 -3.51 13.54
N ALA A 103 -14.03 -2.61 12.71
CA ALA A 103 -14.26 -2.63 11.26
C ALA A 103 -13.68 -3.91 10.63
N TYR A 104 -12.50 -4.34 11.03
CA TYR A 104 -11.94 -5.64 10.65
C TYR A 104 -12.82 -6.80 11.13
N GLN A 105 -13.12 -6.85 12.42
CA GLN A 105 -13.85 -7.98 13.01
C GLN A 105 -15.24 -8.16 12.39
N ASN A 106 -15.96 -7.06 12.17
CA ASN A 106 -17.31 -7.09 11.62
C ASN A 106 -17.36 -7.42 10.14
N SER A 107 -16.32 -7.07 9.37
CA SER A 107 -16.26 -7.37 7.94
C SER A 107 -15.61 -8.72 7.65
N PHE A 108 -14.56 -9.09 8.38
CA PHE A 108 -13.88 -10.37 8.18
C PHE A 108 -14.68 -11.56 8.69
N GLY A 109 -15.25 -11.48 9.89
CA GLY A 109 -15.94 -12.61 10.52
C GLY A 109 -16.96 -13.30 9.61
N PRO A 110 -17.94 -12.60 9.03
CA PRO A 110 -18.92 -13.20 8.12
C PRO A 110 -18.33 -13.75 6.82
N ASN A 111 -17.14 -13.31 6.43
CA ASN A 111 -16.45 -13.67 5.18
C ASN A 111 -15.27 -14.61 5.40
N ALA A 112 -14.97 -15.00 6.64
CA ALA A 112 -13.78 -15.77 7.00
C ALA A 112 -13.69 -17.09 6.24
N GLU A 113 -14.78 -17.83 6.12
CA GLU A 113 -14.82 -19.10 5.40
C GLU A 113 -14.42 -18.94 3.94
N LYS A 114 -14.94 -17.91 3.26
CA LYS A 114 -14.62 -17.62 1.87
C LYS A 114 -13.15 -17.22 1.69
N ILE A 115 -12.65 -16.33 2.56
CA ILE A 115 -11.28 -15.82 2.49
C ILE A 115 -10.26 -16.92 2.79
N VAL A 116 -10.45 -17.62 3.90
CA VAL A 116 -9.54 -18.69 4.35
C VAL A 116 -9.64 -19.92 3.45
N GLY A 117 -10.83 -20.25 2.98
CA GLY A 117 -11.07 -21.36 2.07
C GLY A 117 -10.38 -21.24 0.71
N ASP A 118 -10.02 -20.03 0.30
CA ASP A 118 -9.31 -19.78 -0.96
C ASP A 118 -7.77 -19.96 -0.85
N ILE A 119 -7.23 -20.00 0.37
CA ILE A 119 -5.76 -20.12 0.60
C ILE A 119 -5.15 -21.33 -0.13
N PRO A 120 -5.73 -22.55 -0.13
CA PRO A 120 -5.13 -23.69 -0.82
C PRO A 120 -4.98 -23.52 -2.35
N ASN A 121 -5.67 -22.56 -2.95
CA ASN A 121 -5.58 -22.28 -4.38
C ASN A 121 -4.26 -21.62 -4.79
N TYR A 122 -3.53 -21.01 -3.85
CA TYR A 122 -2.27 -20.31 -4.15
C TYR A 122 -1.09 -20.72 -3.26
N THR A 123 -1.32 -21.44 -2.16
CA THR A 123 -0.22 -21.82 -1.28
C THR A 123 -0.55 -23.05 -0.43
N ASN A 124 0.49 -23.78 -0.04
CA ASN A 124 0.43 -24.83 0.98
C ASN A 124 0.92 -24.35 2.36
N ILE A 125 1.09 -23.03 2.52
CA ILE A 125 1.58 -22.42 3.76
C ILE A 125 0.40 -22.06 4.65
N GLN A 126 0.46 -22.44 5.92
CA GLN A 126 -0.41 -21.87 6.94
C GLN A 126 0.12 -20.47 7.29
N PRO A 127 -0.61 -19.39 7.01
CA PRO A 127 -0.13 -18.05 7.33
C PRO A 127 -0.11 -17.80 8.84
N VAL A 128 0.81 -16.92 9.25
CA VAL A 128 0.82 -16.31 10.58
C VAL A 128 0.19 -14.93 10.46
N VAL A 129 -0.74 -14.60 11.36
CA VAL A 129 -1.46 -13.34 11.33
C VAL A 129 -1.17 -12.54 12.59
N GLN A 130 -0.83 -11.26 12.41
CA GLN A 130 -0.71 -10.31 13.51
C GLN A 130 -1.62 -9.12 13.25
N ILE A 131 -2.36 -8.71 14.27
CA ILE A 131 -3.15 -7.49 14.28
C ILE A 131 -2.41 -6.46 15.10
N SER A 132 -2.21 -5.28 14.55
CA SER A 132 -1.46 -4.18 15.15
C SER A 132 -2.20 -2.86 14.99
N GLU A 133 -1.88 -1.90 15.83
CA GLU A 133 -2.21 -0.50 15.60
C GLU A 133 -1.06 0.19 14.88
N VAL A 134 -1.36 1.04 13.90
CA VAL A 134 -0.37 1.90 13.26
C VAL A 134 0.03 2.97 14.25
N TYR A 135 1.29 2.97 14.68
CA TYR A 135 1.78 3.87 15.73
C TYR A 135 2.32 5.20 15.19
N GLU A 136 2.94 5.17 14.01
CA GLU A 136 3.46 6.35 13.28
C GLU A 136 3.20 6.23 11.79
#